data_33ebee29e38ec02c02ef18ce35b9b5f9
#
_entry.id   33ebee29e38ec02c02ef18ce35b9b5f9
#
_cell.length_a   1.000
_cell.length_b   1.000
_cell.length_c   1.000
_cell.angle_alpha   90.00
_cell.angle_beta   90.00
_cell.angle_gamma   90.00
#
_symmetry.space_group_name_H-M   'P 1'
#
loop_
_entity.id
_entity.type
_entity.pdbx_description
1 polymer ?
#
loop_
_entity_poly.entity_id
_entity_poly.type
_entity_poly.pdbx_seq_one_letter_code
_entity_poly.pdbx_strand_id
1 'polypeptide(L)'
;MSTSLSHGKPDRSPLLAKVLNAHGGLENWERVRSLRADIVLGGPFWSMLGWPPAGLKLTASLDARREHITLGPFTEPDRIAVLDVEPERLSIQTTNGVLVEQRDDPRSSFPPFDPRTTRWDPIQVAYFLSAAHWNYLTQPFSFTYPGVDVREIEPWDEGGQTWRRLAVEFPKTNANHNADQVFYYDTDYMLRRMDYAPEVTANSPVAHYTHDPNTFDGFVFPARRRIHRRGTDGIADQSLAAITLDVARVTVEAELPDRQSDRRRSNRTDPDTRRHPGAAAIDDESTPA
;
A
#
# COMPACT_ATOMS: atom_id res chain seq x y z
N MET A 1 25.92 34.79 15.44
CA MET A 1 24.97 34.69 14.31
C MET A 1 24.74 33.21 14.06
N SER A 2 23.64 32.70 14.59
CA SER A 2 23.29 31.25 14.52
C SER A 2 22.31 31.07 13.37
N THR A 3 22.79 30.48 12.28
CA THR A 3 21.98 30.18 11.10
C THR A 3 21.18 28.92 11.38
N SER A 4 19.91 29.08 11.68
CA SER A 4 18.93 27.99 11.78
C SER A 4 18.76 27.37 10.39
N LEU A 5 19.32 26.19 10.16
CA LEU A 5 19.00 25.37 8.99
C LEU A 5 17.60 24.78 9.20
N SER A 6 16.61 25.40 8.52
CA SER A 6 15.30 24.76 8.40
C SER A 6 15.51 23.50 7.56
N HIS A 7 15.35 22.34 8.16
CA HIS A 7 15.21 21.08 7.45
C HIS A 7 13.84 21.11 6.75
N GLY A 8 13.83 21.68 5.53
CA GLY A 8 12.70 21.55 4.62
C GLY A 8 12.46 20.07 4.36
N LYS A 9 11.21 19.63 4.52
CA LYS A 9 10.75 18.32 4.06
C LYS A 9 11.20 18.17 2.60
N PRO A 10 11.91 17.09 2.21
CA PRO A 10 12.37 16.94 0.84
C PRO A 10 11.20 17.12 -0.12
N ASP A 11 11.44 17.93 -1.17
CA ASP A 11 10.41 18.27 -2.17
C ASP A 11 9.97 16.96 -2.85
N ARG A 12 8.74 16.53 -2.57
CA ARG A 12 8.21 15.27 -3.11
C ARG A 12 8.08 15.38 -4.61
N SER A 13 8.44 14.32 -5.33
CA SER A 13 8.19 14.23 -6.77
C SER A 13 6.77 14.70 -7.11
N PRO A 14 6.59 15.62 -8.08
CA PRO A 14 5.25 16.06 -8.52
C PRO A 14 4.36 14.90 -8.97
N LEU A 15 4.93 13.83 -9.51
CA LEU A 15 4.19 12.63 -9.85
C LEU A 15 3.68 11.92 -8.60
N LEU A 16 4.51 11.74 -7.58
CA LEU A 16 4.10 11.10 -6.33
C LEU A 16 2.92 11.83 -5.68
N ALA A 17 2.94 13.17 -5.66
CA ALA A 17 1.84 13.94 -5.09
C ALA A 17 0.51 13.68 -5.82
N LYS A 18 0.53 13.59 -7.16
CA LYS A 18 -0.66 13.26 -7.96
C LYS A 18 -1.14 11.83 -7.74
N VAL A 19 -0.22 10.87 -7.67
CA VAL A 19 -0.51 9.47 -7.38
C VAL A 19 -1.18 9.32 -6.00
N LEU A 20 -0.61 9.91 -4.96
CA LEU A 20 -1.19 9.88 -3.62
C LEU A 20 -2.62 10.45 -3.59
N ASN A 21 -2.83 11.58 -4.28
CA ASN A 21 -4.16 12.19 -4.36
C ASN A 21 -5.17 11.30 -5.09
N ALA A 22 -4.76 10.70 -6.22
CA ALA A 22 -5.61 9.79 -7.01
C ALA A 22 -5.99 8.50 -6.25
N HIS A 23 -5.17 8.08 -5.27
CA HIS A 23 -5.42 6.89 -4.46
C HIS A 23 -6.18 7.15 -3.14
N GLY A 24 -6.66 8.37 -2.88
CA GLY A 24 -7.47 8.68 -1.69
C GLY A 24 -6.88 9.77 -0.80
N GLY A 25 -5.68 10.27 -1.12
CA GLY A 25 -5.04 11.39 -0.46
C GLY A 25 -4.26 11.03 0.80
N LEU A 26 -3.07 11.64 0.94
CA LEU A 26 -2.19 11.34 2.07
C LEU A 26 -2.78 11.75 3.42
N GLU A 27 -3.48 12.90 3.49
CA GLU A 27 -4.12 13.37 4.72
C GLU A 27 -5.16 12.36 5.25
N ASN A 28 -5.89 11.71 4.34
CA ASN A 28 -6.83 10.65 4.69
C ASN A 28 -6.09 9.40 5.16
N TRP A 29 -5.01 9.03 4.45
CA TRP A 29 -4.20 7.88 4.82
C TRP A 29 -3.51 8.05 6.18
N GLU A 30 -3.13 9.27 6.54
CA GLU A 30 -2.55 9.59 7.85
C GLU A 30 -3.46 9.25 9.04
N ARG A 31 -4.73 8.98 8.82
CA ARG A 31 -5.69 8.51 9.83
C ARG A 31 -5.92 7.00 9.82
N VAL A 32 -5.45 6.30 8.77
CA VAL A 32 -5.61 4.85 8.67
C VAL A 32 -4.75 4.16 9.72
N ARG A 33 -5.32 3.21 10.43
CA ARG A 33 -4.65 2.37 11.42
C ARG A 33 -4.38 0.98 10.87
N SER A 34 -5.40 0.35 10.33
CA SER A 34 -5.32 -1.02 9.86
C SER A 34 -6.12 -1.24 8.57
N LEU A 35 -5.76 -2.29 7.86
CA LEU A 35 -6.48 -2.78 6.70
C LEU A 35 -6.77 -4.27 6.85
N ARG A 36 -7.89 -4.69 6.26
CA ARG A 36 -8.24 -6.09 6.08
C ARG A 36 -8.60 -6.32 4.62
N ALA A 37 -7.99 -7.32 3.98
CA ALA A 37 -8.24 -7.64 2.58
C ALA A 37 -8.55 -9.13 2.40
N ASP A 38 -9.57 -9.45 1.60
CA ASP A 38 -9.88 -10.81 1.17
C ASP A 38 -9.23 -11.05 -0.19
N ILE A 39 -8.40 -12.07 -0.28
CA ILE A 39 -7.45 -12.31 -1.37
C ILE A 39 -7.60 -13.73 -1.89
N VAL A 40 -7.51 -13.89 -3.21
CA VAL A 40 -7.41 -15.19 -3.86
C VAL A 40 -6.09 -15.26 -4.63
N LEU A 41 -5.26 -16.23 -4.27
CA LEU A 41 -3.98 -16.51 -4.91
C LEU A 41 -4.10 -17.63 -5.94
N GLY A 42 -3.32 -17.54 -7.00
CA GLY A 42 -3.23 -18.55 -8.02
C GLY A 42 -1.94 -18.48 -8.84
N GLY A 43 -1.90 -19.26 -9.90
CA GLY A 43 -0.77 -19.36 -10.81
C GLY A 43 0.16 -20.56 -10.54
N PRO A 44 0.94 -20.98 -11.53
CA PRO A 44 1.78 -22.18 -11.45
C PRO A 44 3.00 -22.05 -10.52
N PHE A 45 3.38 -20.85 -10.11
CA PHE A 45 4.51 -20.61 -9.22
C PHE A 45 4.41 -21.42 -7.91
N TRP A 46 3.21 -21.51 -7.34
CA TRP A 46 2.99 -22.20 -6.07
C TRP A 46 3.21 -23.70 -6.21
N SER A 47 2.66 -24.34 -7.26
CA SER A 47 2.87 -25.76 -7.54
C SER A 47 4.35 -26.09 -7.80
N MET A 48 5.07 -25.19 -8.47
CA MET A 48 6.49 -25.31 -8.70
C MET A 48 7.28 -25.38 -7.38
N LEU A 49 6.85 -24.64 -6.36
CA LEU A 49 7.45 -24.65 -5.02
C LEU A 49 6.96 -25.79 -4.12
N GLY A 50 6.09 -26.67 -4.61
CA GLY A 50 5.53 -27.77 -3.84
C GLY A 50 4.28 -27.42 -3.02
N TRP A 51 3.65 -26.28 -3.30
CA TRP A 51 2.44 -25.82 -2.63
C TRP A 51 1.19 -26.19 -3.42
N PRO A 52 -0.01 -26.20 -2.76
CA PRO A 52 -1.25 -26.50 -3.44
C PRO A 52 -1.47 -25.59 -4.65
N PRO A 53 -2.17 -26.09 -5.69
CA PRO A 53 -2.48 -25.29 -6.88
C PRO A 53 -3.45 -24.16 -6.55
N ALA A 54 -3.66 -23.29 -7.56
CA ALA A 54 -4.46 -22.11 -7.57
C ALA A 54 -5.78 -22.15 -6.77
N GLY A 55 -6.18 -21.00 -6.21
CA GLY A 55 -7.44 -20.85 -5.49
C GLY A 55 -7.29 -20.76 -3.96
N LEU A 56 -6.07 -20.60 -3.45
CA LEU A 56 -5.85 -20.33 -2.04
C LEU A 56 -6.52 -19.01 -1.65
N LYS A 57 -7.51 -19.09 -0.77
CA LYS A 57 -8.22 -17.93 -0.23
C LYS A 57 -7.61 -17.54 1.11
N LEU A 58 -7.19 -16.30 1.22
CA LEU A 58 -6.60 -15.72 2.43
C LEU A 58 -7.30 -14.43 2.81
N THR A 59 -7.33 -14.14 4.08
CA THR A 59 -7.55 -12.79 4.59
C THR A 59 -6.23 -12.25 5.11
N ALA A 60 -5.81 -11.10 4.60
CA ALA A 60 -4.71 -10.31 5.14
C ALA A 60 -5.27 -9.26 6.10
N SER A 61 -4.73 -9.17 7.31
CA SER A 61 -5.00 -8.10 8.28
C SER A 61 -3.68 -7.45 8.67
N LEU A 62 -3.55 -6.15 8.51
CA LEU A 62 -2.26 -5.47 8.66
C LEU A 62 -2.38 -4.11 9.35
N ASP A 63 -1.31 -3.71 10.02
CA ASP A 63 -1.09 -2.36 10.51
C ASP A 63 -0.61 -1.47 9.35
N ALA A 64 -1.23 -0.31 9.16
CA ALA A 64 -0.87 0.59 8.08
C ALA A 64 0.41 1.39 8.34
N ARG A 65 0.90 1.45 9.58
CA ARG A 65 2.03 2.27 10.01
C ARG A 65 3.28 1.48 10.28
N ARG A 66 3.09 0.27 10.73
CA ARG A 66 4.15 -0.66 11.09
C ARG A 66 4.01 -1.89 10.20
N GLU A 67 5.13 -2.42 9.76
CA GLU A 67 5.13 -3.64 8.98
C GLU A 67 4.83 -4.85 9.87
N HIS A 68 3.54 -5.00 10.13
CA HIS A 68 2.93 -6.11 10.85
C HIS A 68 1.74 -6.61 10.04
N ILE A 69 1.69 -7.90 9.76
CA ILE A 69 0.62 -8.51 8.97
C ILE A 69 0.31 -9.93 9.44
N THR A 70 -0.97 -10.24 9.45
CA THR A 70 -1.50 -11.58 9.69
C THR A 70 -2.16 -12.10 8.41
N LEU A 71 -1.85 -13.33 8.01
CA LEU A 71 -2.49 -14.05 6.90
C LEU A 71 -3.21 -15.28 7.42
N GLY A 72 -4.47 -15.44 7.06
CA GLY A 72 -5.25 -16.63 7.45
C GLY A 72 -6.49 -16.87 6.58
N PRO A 73 -6.97 -18.13 6.51
CA PRO A 73 -6.34 -19.33 7.05
C PRO A 73 -5.05 -19.68 6.33
N PHE A 74 -4.04 -20.25 7.03
CA PHE A 74 -2.76 -20.61 6.48
C PHE A 74 -2.37 -22.04 6.85
N THR A 75 -2.08 -22.90 5.87
CA THR A 75 -1.84 -24.34 5.96
C THR A 75 -3.03 -25.14 6.45
N GLU A 76 -3.66 -24.76 7.54
CA GLU A 76 -4.84 -25.38 8.14
C GLU A 76 -5.91 -24.30 8.43
N PRO A 77 -7.21 -24.68 8.53
CA PRO A 77 -8.29 -23.71 8.72
C PRO A 77 -8.19 -22.88 10.00
N ASP A 78 -7.56 -23.40 11.05
CA ASP A 78 -7.40 -22.78 12.36
C ASP A 78 -6.02 -22.12 12.55
N ARG A 79 -5.21 -22.01 11.50
CA ARG A 79 -3.86 -21.43 11.56
C ARG A 79 -3.77 -20.12 10.85
N ILE A 80 -2.92 -19.25 11.38
CA ILE A 80 -2.56 -17.95 10.82
C ILE A 80 -1.03 -17.81 10.79
N ALA A 81 -0.53 -17.12 9.78
CA ALA A 81 0.85 -16.68 9.74
C ALA A 81 0.91 -15.22 10.18
N VAL A 82 1.90 -14.85 10.99
CA VAL A 82 2.11 -13.49 11.51
C VAL A 82 3.54 -13.06 11.22
N LEU A 83 3.71 -11.98 10.50
CA LEU A 83 5.00 -11.31 10.29
C LEU A 83 5.07 -10.05 11.14
N ASP A 84 6.14 -9.93 11.91
CA ASP A 84 6.63 -8.71 12.55
C ASP A 84 8.04 -8.40 12.02
N VAL A 85 8.40 -7.13 11.86
CA VAL A 85 9.75 -6.75 11.38
C VAL A 85 10.62 -6.09 12.44
N GLU A 86 10.09 -5.85 13.63
CA GLU A 86 10.83 -5.26 14.76
C GLU A 86 10.68 -6.09 16.03
N PRO A 87 11.47 -7.17 16.21
CA PRO A 87 12.46 -7.77 15.31
C PRO A 87 11.81 -8.57 14.18
N GLU A 88 12.54 -8.77 13.05
CA GLU A 88 12.01 -9.54 11.92
C GLU A 88 11.80 -10.99 12.33
N ARG A 89 10.54 -11.40 12.33
CA ARG A 89 10.09 -12.71 12.79
C ARG A 89 8.82 -13.12 12.06
N LEU A 90 8.78 -14.35 11.61
CA LEU A 90 7.55 -14.97 11.15
C LEU A 90 7.17 -16.10 12.07
N SER A 91 5.91 -16.14 12.49
CA SER A 91 5.34 -17.24 13.26
C SER A 91 4.09 -17.81 12.55
N ILE A 92 3.88 -19.10 12.69
CA ILE A 92 2.62 -19.78 12.40
C ILE A 92 2.02 -20.15 13.75
N GLN A 93 0.79 -19.74 13.98
CA GLN A 93 0.09 -19.98 15.23
C GLN A 93 -1.38 -20.34 14.95
N THR A 94 -2.03 -20.95 15.91
CA THR A 94 -3.47 -21.19 15.84
C THR A 94 -4.22 -19.86 16.04
N THR A 95 -5.48 -19.81 15.62
CA THR A 95 -6.34 -18.62 15.79
C THR A 95 -6.59 -18.23 17.25
N ASN A 96 -6.33 -19.16 18.20
CA ASN A 96 -6.37 -18.90 19.64
C ASN A 96 -4.98 -18.59 20.26
N GLY A 97 -3.95 -18.38 19.42
CA GLY A 97 -2.65 -17.87 19.84
C GLY A 97 -1.61 -18.93 20.27
N VAL A 98 -1.87 -20.21 20.05
CA VAL A 98 -0.87 -21.27 20.33
C VAL A 98 0.18 -21.27 19.22
N LEU A 99 1.45 -21.09 19.58
CA LEU A 99 2.57 -21.14 18.66
C LEU A 99 2.76 -22.55 18.09
N VAL A 100 2.82 -22.68 16.76
CA VAL A 100 3.08 -23.92 16.03
C VAL A 100 4.51 -23.97 15.52
N GLU A 101 4.96 -22.89 14.86
CA GLU A 101 6.30 -22.78 14.30
C GLU A 101 6.70 -21.30 14.30
N GLN A 102 8.00 -21.01 14.43
CA GLN A 102 8.54 -19.64 14.41
C GLN A 102 9.94 -19.63 13.83
N ARG A 103 10.27 -18.55 13.15
CA ARG A 103 11.62 -18.29 12.63
C ARG A 103 11.94 -16.82 12.75
N ASP A 104 13.06 -16.51 13.41
CA ASP A 104 13.69 -15.20 13.40
C ASP A 104 14.51 -15.06 12.11
N ASP A 105 14.61 -13.86 11.57
CA ASP A 105 15.26 -13.57 10.29
C ASP A 105 14.84 -14.58 9.19
N PRO A 106 13.53 -14.67 8.89
CA PRO A 106 13.02 -15.66 7.95
C PRO A 106 13.58 -15.46 6.52
N ARG A 107 13.97 -14.23 6.17
CA ARG A 107 14.57 -13.90 4.88
C ARG A 107 15.87 -14.70 4.62
N SER A 108 16.73 -14.83 5.62
CA SER A 108 18.00 -15.56 5.49
C SER A 108 17.83 -17.07 5.33
N SER A 109 16.63 -17.58 5.61
CA SER A 109 16.37 -19.04 5.57
C SER A 109 16.06 -19.60 4.19
N PHE A 110 15.94 -18.76 3.15
CA PHE A 110 15.64 -19.23 1.81
C PHE A 110 16.84 -19.95 1.19
N PRO A 111 16.62 -21.13 0.58
CA PRO A 111 17.69 -21.82 -0.14
C PRO A 111 18.05 -21.10 -1.44
N PRO A 112 19.24 -21.39 -2.02
CA PRO A 112 19.52 -20.98 -3.39
C PRO A 112 18.39 -21.42 -4.32
N PHE A 113 17.90 -20.50 -5.16
CA PHE A 113 16.72 -20.74 -5.97
C PHE A 113 17.08 -21.44 -7.29
N ASP A 114 16.48 -22.61 -7.50
CA ASP A 114 16.41 -23.31 -8.79
C ASP A 114 14.91 -23.67 -9.03
N PRO A 115 14.28 -23.16 -10.10
CA PRO A 115 12.85 -23.39 -10.36
C PRO A 115 12.48 -24.88 -10.55
N ARG A 116 13.44 -25.77 -10.78
CA ARG A 116 13.19 -27.20 -10.97
C ARG A 116 13.19 -27.99 -9.67
N THR A 117 13.98 -27.55 -8.69
CA THR A 117 14.27 -28.35 -7.49
C THR A 117 13.90 -27.64 -6.19
N THR A 118 13.88 -26.31 -6.17
CA THR A 118 13.56 -25.54 -4.94
C THR A 118 12.16 -25.85 -4.45
N ARG A 119 12.08 -26.11 -3.16
CA ARG A 119 10.81 -26.22 -2.41
C ARG A 119 10.89 -25.31 -1.22
N TRP A 120 9.79 -24.64 -0.92
CA TRP A 120 9.71 -23.74 0.24
C TRP A 120 8.90 -24.39 1.36
N ASP A 121 9.37 -24.24 2.56
CA ASP A 121 8.63 -24.60 3.75
C ASP A 121 7.51 -23.60 4.07
N PRO A 122 6.61 -23.91 5.02
CA PRO A 122 5.51 -23.01 5.38
C PRO A 122 5.94 -21.62 5.81
N ILE A 123 7.04 -21.49 6.56
CA ILE A 123 7.57 -20.20 7.02
C ILE A 123 8.02 -19.34 5.82
N GLN A 124 8.73 -19.94 4.87
CA GLN A 124 9.22 -19.24 3.67
C GLN A 124 8.06 -18.73 2.81
N VAL A 125 7.04 -19.56 2.57
CA VAL A 125 5.86 -19.14 1.82
C VAL A 125 5.09 -18.05 2.56
N ALA A 126 4.88 -18.20 3.88
CA ALA A 126 4.22 -17.19 4.69
C ALA A 126 4.97 -15.86 4.68
N TYR A 127 6.30 -15.88 4.78
CA TYR A 127 7.13 -14.69 4.71
C TYR A 127 6.99 -13.98 3.36
N PHE A 128 7.13 -14.73 2.26
CA PHE A 128 7.02 -14.18 0.91
C PHE A 128 5.66 -13.53 0.67
N LEU A 129 4.58 -14.18 1.12
CA LEU A 129 3.23 -13.65 1.01
C LEU A 129 3.02 -12.44 1.91
N SER A 130 3.47 -12.48 3.15
CA SER A 130 3.28 -11.40 4.12
C SER A 130 3.96 -10.11 3.66
N ALA A 131 5.23 -10.20 3.30
CA ALA A 131 5.99 -9.09 2.77
C ALA A 131 5.34 -8.47 1.52
N ALA A 132 4.90 -9.32 0.57
CA ALA A 132 4.20 -8.87 -0.62
C ALA A 132 2.90 -8.13 -0.30
N HIS A 133 2.03 -8.71 0.53
CA HIS A 133 0.70 -8.15 0.76
C HIS A 133 0.73 -6.88 1.59
N TRP A 134 1.63 -6.78 2.58
CA TRP A 134 1.79 -5.53 3.31
C TRP A 134 2.19 -4.39 2.35
N ASN A 135 3.20 -4.62 1.51
CA ASN A 135 3.64 -3.64 0.52
C ASN A 135 2.52 -3.29 -0.48
N TYR A 136 1.80 -4.29 -1.03
CA TYR A 136 0.77 -4.03 -2.04
C TYR A 136 -0.45 -3.28 -1.50
N LEU A 137 -0.77 -3.45 -0.23
CA LEU A 137 -1.92 -2.82 0.42
C LEU A 137 -1.59 -1.46 1.07
N THR A 138 -0.31 -1.14 1.26
CA THR A 138 0.11 0.19 1.75
C THR A 138 0.56 1.14 0.64
N GLN A 139 0.84 0.64 -0.57
CA GLN A 139 1.18 1.47 -1.73
C GLN A 139 -0.02 2.28 -2.22
N PRO A 140 0.20 3.54 -2.69
CA PRO A 140 1.47 4.25 -2.79
C PRO A 140 1.87 5.02 -1.52
N PHE A 141 1.12 4.92 -0.45
CA PHE A 141 1.31 5.73 0.76
C PHE A 141 2.60 5.38 1.50
N SER A 142 3.00 4.10 1.48
CA SER A 142 4.28 3.63 2.04
C SER A 142 5.51 4.29 1.40
N PHE A 143 5.38 4.88 0.21
CA PHE A 143 6.45 5.66 -0.42
C PHE A 143 6.77 6.96 0.33
N THR A 144 5.95 7.35 1.28
CA THR A 144 6.18 8.51 2.13
C THR A 144 6.76 8.17 3.51
N TYR A 145 7.00 6.89 3.77
CA TYR A 145 7.49 6.44 5.06
C TYR A 145 8.99 6.74 5.24
N PRO A 146 9.46 6.83 6.48
CA PRO A 146 10.85 7.16 6.76
C PRO A 146 11.82 6.21 6.04
N GLY A 147 12.87 6.78 5.43
CA GLY A 147 13.93 6.03 4.77
C GLY A 147 13.62 5.56 3.36
N VAL A 148 12.40 5.78 2.84
CA VAL A 148 12.06 5.48 1.44
C VAL A 148 12.49 6.65 0.56
N ASP A 149 13.28 6.37 -0.48
CA ASP A 149 13.63 7.33 -1.53
C ASP A 149 12.76 7.14 -2.76
N VAL A 150 12.28 8.26 -3.34
CA VAL A 150 11.37 8.24 -4.49
C VAL A 150 11.80 9.29 -5.51
N ARG A 151 12.03 8.84 -6.73
CA ARG A 151 12.35 9.73 -7.85
C ARG A 151 11.55 9.38 -9.09
N GLU A 152 11.12 10.39 -9.81
CA GLU A 152 10.54 10.20 -11.13
C GLU A 152 11.66 9.90 -12.14
N ILE A 153 11.41 8.96 -13.02
CA ILE A 153 12.33 8.55 -14.08
C ILE A 153 11.65 8.64 -15.44
N GLU A 154 12.42 8.47 -16.53
CA GLU A 154 11.90 8.52 -17.89
C GLU A 154 10.62 7.67 -18.06
N PRO A 155 9.63 8.16 -18.80
CA PRO A 155 8.40 7.42 -19.05
C PRO A 155 8.66 6.12 -19.82
N TRP A 156 7.64 5.28 -19.88
CA TRP A 156 7.67 3.99 -20.55
C TRP A 156 6.49 3.86 -21.50
N ASP A 157 6.77 3.46 -22.75
CA ASP A 157 5.75 3.19 -23.75
C ASP A 157 5.46 1.70 -23.84
N GLU A 158 4.21 1.33 -23.66
CA GLU A 158 3.75 -0.06 -23.74
C GLU A 158 2.29 -0.13 -24.19
N GLY A 159 2.00 -1.00 -25.16
CA GLY A 159 0.63 -1.21 -25.64
C GLY A 159 -0.07 0.04 -26.19
N GLY A 160 0.68 0.99 -26.74
CA GLY A 160 0.16 2.25 -27.26
C GLY A 160 -0.17 3.30 -26.18
N GLN A 161 0.26 3.06 -24.95
CA GLN A 161 0.13 3.98 -23.82
C GLN A 161 1.49 4.40 -23.34
N THR A 162 1.60 5.65 -22.87
CA THR A 162 2.81 6.16 -22.20
C THR A 162 2.54 6.25 -20.70
N TRP A 163 3.32 5.54 -19.90
CA TRP A 163 3.20 5.53 -18.44
C TRP A 163 4.33 6.32 -17.79
N ARG A 164 4.00 7.16 -16.84
CA ARG A 164 4.98 7.83 -16.00
C ARG A 164 5.48 6.87 -14.93
N ARG A 165 6.76 7.01 -14.55
CA ARG A 165 7.40 6.05 -13.66
C ARG A 165 8.00 6.69 -12.42
N LEU A 166 7.84 5.98 -11.28
CA LEU A 166 8.57 6.24 -10.04
C LEU A 166 9.54 5.10 -9.80
N ALA A 167 10.82 5.41 -9.65
CA ALA A 167 11.79 4.52 -9.02
C ALA A 167 11.72 4.75 -7.52
N VAL A 168 11.57 3.66 -6.76
CA VAL A 168 11.43 3.66 -5.31
C VAL A 168 12.48 2.75 -4.72
N GLU A 169 13.28 3.29 -3.79
CA GLU A 169 14.25 2.53 -3.00
C GLU A 169 13.73 2.44 -1.56
N PHE A 170 13.45 1.22 -1.12
CA PHE A 170 13.00 0.94 0.25
C PHE A 170 14.20 0.67 1.16
N PRO A 171 14.11 1.01 2.46
CA PRO A 171 15.10 0.59 3.44
C PRO A 171 15.28 -0.93 3.43
N LYS A 172 16.50 -1.41 3.61
CA LYS A 172 16.79 -2.86 3.70
C LYS A 172 16.12 -3.55 4.88
N THR A 173 15.68 -2.78 5.86
CA THR A 173 14.92 -3.25 7.02
C THR A 173 13.46 -3.57 6.67
N ASN A 174 12.94 -3.10 5.54
CA ASN A 174 11.61 -3.48 5.11
C ASN A 174 11.57 -4.92 4.61
N ALA A 175 10.58 -5.67 5.05
CA ALA A 175 10.28 -6.97 4.47
C ALA A 175 9.57 -6.75 3.12
N ASN A 176 10.31 -6.88 2.02
CA ASN A 176 9.79 -6.79 0.66
C ASN A 176 10.56 -7.73 -0.28
N HIS A 177 10.18 -7.78 -1.54
CA HIS A 177 10.81 -8.65 -2.51
C HIS A 177 12.26 -8.25 -2.83
N ASN A 178 12.51 -6.96 -2.93
CA ASN A 178 13.83 -6.31 -3.03
C ASN A 178 13.68 -4.82 -2.76
N ALA A 179 14.78 -4.15 -2.45
CA ALA A 179 14.77 -2.73 -2.11
C ALA A 179 14.38 -1.85 -3.31
N ASP A 180 14.93 -2.14 -4.49
CA ASP A 180 14.75 -1.31 -5.69
C ASP A 180 13.56 -1.78 -6.51
N GLN A 181 12.56 -0.91 -6.67
CA GLN A 181 11.36 -1.21 -7.45
C GLN A 181 10.98 -0.03 -8.35
N VAL A 182 10.30 -0.31 -9.47
CA VAL A 182 9.81 0.72 -10.40
C VAL A 182 8.29 0.59 -10.55
N PHE A 183 7.58 1.70 -10.41
CA PHE A 183 6.13 1.77 -10.47
C PHE A 183 5.68 2.62 -11.65
N TYR A 184 4.71 2.12 -12.41
CA TYR A 184 4.23 2.69 -13.67
C TYR A 184 2.80 3.17 -13.51
N TYR A 185 2.55 4.42 -13.82
CA TYR A 185 1.26 5.08 -13.64
C TYR A 185 0.74 5.64 -14.97
N ASP A 186 -0.55 5.40 -15.23
CA ASP A 186 -1.22 5.95 -16.41
C ASP A 186 -1.55 7.45 -16.26
N THR A 187 -2.31 7.98 -17.22
CA THR A 187 -2.75 9.38 -17.25
C THR A 187 -3.68 9.77 -16.09
N ASP A 188 -4.39 8.80 -15.53
CA ASP A 188 -5.25 8.97 -14.35
C ASP A 188 -4.51 8.71 -13.04
N TYR A 189 -3.19 8.52 -13.13
CA TYR A 189 -2.30 8.20 -11.99
C TYR A 189 -2.62 6.88 -11.32
N MET A 190 -3.29 5.94 -12.01
CA MET A 190 -3.54 4.59 -11.53
C MET A 190 -2.31 3.71 -11.80
N LEU A 191 -1.98 2.85 -10.83
CA LEU A 191 -0.90 1.87 -10.99
C LEU A 191 -1.27 0.88 -12.08
N ARG A 192 -0.37 0.69 -13.07
CA ARG A 192 -0.53 -0.26 -14.20
C ARG A 192 0.46 -1.40 -14.14
N ARG A 193 1.66 -1.12 -13.66
CA ARG A 193 2.73 -2.10 -13.58
C ARG A 193 3.70 -1.73 -12.46
N MET A 194 4.30 -2.74 -11.86
CA MET A 194 5.49 -2.58 -11.03
C MET A 194 6.54 -3.62 -11.42
N ASP A 195 7.80 -3.20 -11.47
CA ASP A 195 8.93 -4.05 -11.78
C ASP A 195 9.80 -4.21 -10.55
N TYR A 196 10.18 -5.45 -10.28
CA TYR A 196 11.09 -5.82 -9.22
C TYR A 196 11.76 -7.17 -9.53
N ALA A 197 12.72 -7.56 -8.70
CA ALA A 197 13.44 -8.82 -8.85
C ALA A 197 13.59 -9.44 -7.45
N PRO A 198 12.74 -10.42 -7.06
CA PRO A 198 12.78 -10.96 -5.71
C PRO A 198 14.10 -11.62 -5.39
N GLU A 199 14.75 -11.18 -4.30
CA GLU A 199 16.03 -11.73 -3.86
C GLU A 199 15.96 -13.23 -3.62
N VAL A 200 14.88 -13.70 -3.02
CA VAL A 200 14.64 -15.11 -2.70
C VAL A 200 14.39 -16.00 -3.93
N THR A 201 14.25 -15.40 -5.12
CA THR A 201 14.17 -16.11 -6.40
C THR A 201 15.37 -15.82 -7.30
N ALA A 202 16.54 -15.66 -6.70
CA ALA A 202 17.81 -15.34 -7.38
C ALA A 202 17.69 -14.08 -8.26
N ASN A 203 17.01 -13.06 -7.79
CA ASN A 203 16.78 -11.79 -8.50
C ASN A 203 16.17 -11.98 -9.89
N SER A 204 15.30 -12.97 -10.06
CA SER A 204 14.59 -13.20 -11.32
C SER A 204 13.66 -12.05 -11.63
N PRO A 205 13.88 -11.25 -12.70
CA PRO A 205 13.08 -10.05 -12.94
C PRO A 205 11.64 -10.39 -13.28
N VAL A 206 10.71 -9.62 -12.73
CA VAL A 206 9.29 -9.73 -13.01
C VAL A 206 8.68 -8.39 -13.40
N ALA A 207 7.63 -8.44 -14.22
CA ALA A 207 6.69 -7.37 -14.47
C ALA A 207 5.34 -7.76 -13.86
N HIS A 208 4.88 -6.96 -12.92
CA HIS A 208 3.67 -7.20 -12.16
C HIS A 208 2.60 -6.20 -12.61
N TYR A 209 1.70 -6.65 -13.47
CA TYR A 209 0.60 -5.83 -13.96
C TYR A 209 -0.55 -5.76 -12.98
N THR A 210 -1.19 -4.60 -12.94
CA THR A 210 -2.34 -4.33 -12.11
C THR A 210 -3.52 -3.88 -12.97
N HIS A 211 -4.70 -4.36 -12.60
CA HIS A 211 -5.95 -4.09 -13.32
C HIS A 211 -7.08 -3.80 -12.34
N ASP A 212 -8.17 -3.25 -12.87
CA ASP A 212 -9.42 -3.01 -12.17
C ASP A 212 -9.19 -2.23 -10.86
N PRO A 213 -8.76 -0.96 -10.95
CA PRO A 213 -8.66 -0.12 -9.76
C PRO A 213 -10.05 0.08 -9.15
N ASN A 214 -10.26 -0.41 -7.94
CA ASN A 214 -11.51 -0.29 -7.20
C ASN A 214 -11.32 0.57 -5.95
N THR A 215 -12.35 1.34 -5.63
CA THR A 215 -12.35 2.16 -4.42
C THR A 215 -13.02 1.41 -3.26
N PHE A 216 -12.30 1.27 -2.16
CA PHE A 216 -12.78 0.71 -0.90
C PHE A 216 -12.54 1.73 0.22
N ASP A 217 -13.58 2.10 0.94
CA ASP A 217 -13.53 3.05 2.06
C ASP A 217 -12.76 4.36 1.74
N GLY A 218 -12.89 4.84 0.48
CA GLY A 218 -12.25 6.08 0.01
C GLY A 218 -10.82 5.93 -0.53
N PHE A 219 -10.25 4.72 -0.55
CA PHE A 219 -8.93 4.43 -1.10
C PHE A 219 -8.99 3.51 -2.31
N VAL A 220 -8.10 3.72 -3.28
CA VAL A 220 -8.06 2.93 -4.52
C VAL A 220 -7.03 1.82 -4.40
N PHE A 221 -7.48 0.59 -4.68
CA PHE A 221 -6.62 -0.60 -4.74
C PHE A 221 -6.84 -1.34 -6.06
N PRO A 222 -5.78 -1.83 -6.73
CA PRO A 222 -5.93 -2.74 -7.86
C PRO A 222 -6.58 -4.05 -7.42
N ALA A 223 -7.71 -4.42 -8.05
CA ALA A 223 -8.43 -5.64 -7.71
C ALA A 223 -7.81 -6.90 -8.33
N ARG A 224 -7.10 -6.77 -9.44
CA ARG A 224 -6.41 -7.90 -10.09
C ARG A 224 -4.93 -7.61 -10.29
N ARG A 225 -4.09 -8.59 -9.99
CA ARG A 225 -2.65 -8.54 -10.16
C ARG A 225 -2.16 -9.78 -10.89
N ARG A 226 -1.28 -9.59 -11.88
CA ARG A 226 -0.73 -10.64 -12.74
C ARG A 226 0.77 -10.45 -12.85
N ILE A 227 1.52 -11.43 -12.35
CA ILE A 227 2.98 -11.37 -12.30
C ILE A 227 3.56 -12.25 -13.40
N HIS A 228 4.33 -11.64 -14.25
CA HIS A 228 4.96 -12.25 -15.43
C HIS A 228 6.48 -12.19 -15.32
N ARG A 229 7.17 -13.09 -16.02
CA ARG A 229 8.61 -12.96 -16.22
C ARG A 229 8.90 -11.73 -17.08
N ARG A 230 9.99 -11.06 -16.82
CA ARG A 230 10.46 -9.90 -17.57
C ARG A 230 11.82 -10.16 -18.15
N GLY A 231 12.00 -9.80 -19.43
CA GLY A 231 13.31 -9.82 -20.10
C GLY A 231 14.22 -8.69 -19.63
N THR A 232 15.49 -8.77 -20.02
CA THR A 232 16.50 -7.72 -19.77
C THR A 232 16.21 -6.41 -20.52
N ASP A 233 15.43 -6.50 -21.59
CA ASP A 233 14.90 -5.36 -22.38
C ASP A 233 13.72 -4.65 -21.70
N GLY A 234 13.29 -5.15 -20.53
CA GLY A 234 12.13 -4.62 -19.81
C GLY A 234 10.78 -5.15 -20.28
N ILE A 235 10.75 -6.00 -21.32
CA ILE A 235 9.51 -6.55 -21.89
C ILE A 235 9.04 -7.76 -21.07
N ALA A 236 7.74 -7.80 -20.78
CA ALA A 236 7.11 -8.91 -20.08
C ALA A 236 6.73 -10.05 -21.04
N ASP A 237 6.98 -11.28 -20.64
CA ASP A 237 6.40 -12.46 -21.28
C ASP A 237 4.95 -12.64 -20.75
N GLN A 238 4.00 -12.10 -21.47
CA GLN A 238 2.58 -12.15 -21.06
C GLN A 238 1.89 -13.48 -21.41
N SER A 239 2.60 -14.45 -22.00
CA SER A 239 2.03 -15.75 -22.33
C SER A 239 1.58 -16.55 -21.11
N LEU A 240 2.20 -16.30 -19.94
CA LEU A 240 1.89 -16.98 -18.68
C LEU A 240 2.04 -16.03 -17.50
N ALA A 241 0.98 -15.86 -16.71
CA ALA A 241 1.09 -15.27 -15.38
C ALA A 241 1.59 -16.31 -14.38
N ALA A 242 2.81 -16.17 -13.90
CA ALA A 242 3.41 -17.08 -12.93
C ALA A 242 2.65 -17.06 -11.59
N ILE A 243 2.22 -15.87 -11.15
CA ILE A 243 1.38 -15.66 -9.98
C ILE A 243 0.17 -14.81 -10.39
N THR A 244 -1.00 -15.20 -9.92
CA THR A 244 -2.21 -14.38 -9.96
C THR A 244 -2.66 -14.04 -8.55
N LEU A 245 -3.15 -12.81 -8.37
CA LEU A 245 -3.68 -12.34 -7.10
C LEU A 245 -4.91 -11.48 -7.41
N ASP A 246 -6.04 -11.86 -6.82
CA ASP A 246 -7.29 -11.11 -6.93
C ASP A 246 -7.71 -10.65 -5.53
N VAL A 247 -7.99 -9.35 -5.40
CA VAL A 247 -8.47 -8.72 -4.17
C VAL A 247 -9.97 -8.55 -4.29
N ALA A 248 -10.72 -9.31 -3.52
CA ALA A 248 -12.19 -9.29 -3.57
C ALA A 248 -12.78 -8.13 -2.76
N ARG A 249 -12.14 -7.77 -1.66
CA ARG A 249 -12.58 -6.73 -0.73
C ARG A 249 -11.41 -6.17 0.05
N VAL A 250 -11.46 -4.86 0.32
CA VAL A 250 -10.60 -4.21 1.33
C VAL A 250 -11.51 -3.46 2.30
N THR A 251 -11.22 -3.54 3.59
CA THR A 251 -11.81 -2.73 4.65
C THR A 251 -10.70 -1.91 5.29
N VAL A 252 -10.93 -0.62 5.45
CA VAL A 252 -9.95 0.32 6.00
C VAL A 252 -10.46 0.86 7.32
N GLU A 253 -9.70 0.66 8.39
CA GLU A 253 -10.00 1.23 9.71
C GLU A 253 -9.18 2.50 9.91
N ALA A 254 -9.86 3.63 10.10
CA ALA A 254 -9.26 4.92 10.32
C ALA A 254 -9.76 5.55 11.62
N GLU A 255 -8.96 6.44 12.19
CA GLU A 255 -9.39 7.28 13.31
C GLU A 255 -10.50 8.23 12.86
N LEU A 256 -11.52 8.38 13.70
CA LEU A 256 -12.55 9.39 13.45
C LEU A 256 -11.91 10.78 13.50
N PRO A 257 -12.33 11.71 12.62
CA PRO A 257 -11.88 13.09 12.69
C PRO A 257 -12.22 13.67 14.06
N ASP A 258 -11.25 14.35 14.67
CA ASP A 258 -11.41 14.97 15.98
C ASP A 258 -12.49 16.07 15.91
N ARG A 259 -13.67 15.82 16.47
CA ARG A 259 -14.83 16.76 16.45
C ARG A 259 -14.53 18.10 17.11
N GLN A 260 -13.37 18.27 17.73
CA GLN A 260 -12.98 19.54 18.37
C GLN A 260 -12.33 20.54 17.40
N SER A 261 -11.76 20.09 16.28
CA SER A 261 -11.11 20.99 15.31
C SER A 261 -12.13 21.81 14.48
N ASP A 262 -13.30 21.25 14.18
CA ASP A 262 -14.33 21.94 13.41
C ASP A 262 -15.03 23.06 14.22
N ARG A 263 -15.11 22.93 15.55
CA ARG A 263 -15.66 24.01 16.40
C ARG A 263 -14.76 25.23 16.49
N ARG A 264 -13.46 25.09 16.23
CA ARG A 264 -12.53 26.23 16.22
C ARG A 264 -12.46 26.94 14.88
N ARG A 265 -12.85 26.31 13.78
CA ARG A 265 -12.96 26.95 12.45
C ARG A 265 -14.25 27.73 12.31
N SER A 266 -15.38 27.26 12.85
CA SER A 266 -16.65 27.97 12.80
C SER A 266 -16.73 29.22 13.70
N ASN A 267 -15.84 29.35 14.71
CA ASN A 267 -15.78 30.51 15.61
C ASN A 267 -14.80 31.60 15.14
N ARG A 268 -14.22 31.50 13.95
CA ARG A 268 -13.29 32.52 13.39
C ARG A 268 -13.86 33.36 12.25
N THR A 269 -15.12 33.25 11.93
CA THR A 269 -15.79 34.15 11.00
C THR A 269 -16.92 34.86 11.73
N ASP A 270 -16.66 35.94 12.39
CA ASP A 270 -17.25 37.26 12.27
C ASP A 270 -16.77 38.21 13.35
N PRO A 271 -15.91 39.18 13.09
CA PRO A 271 -15.87 40.41 13.84
C PRO A 271 -16.02 41.57 12.87
N ASP A 272 -17.26 41.92 12.43
CA ASP A 272 -17.58 43.29 12.05
C ASP A 272 -19.06 43.46 11.69
N THR A 273 -19.91 43.70 12.70
CA THR A 273 -21.11 44.51 12.55
C THR A 273 -21.54 45.08 13.92
N ARG A 274 -20.73 46.00 14.42
CA ARG A 274 -21.19 46.99 15.42
C ARG A 274 -20.77 48.35 14.97
N ARG A 275 -21.75 49.13 14.55
CA ARG A 275 -21.92 50.60 14.61
C ARG A 275 -23.12 50.95 13.73
N HIS A 276 -24.10 51.77 14.06
CA HIS A 276 -24.26 52.80 15.12
C HIS A 276 -25.73 53.02 15.37
N PRO A 277 -26.17 53.50 16.54
CA PRO A 277 -27.50 54.08 16.76
C PRO A 277 -27.43 55.60 16.48
N GLY A 278 -28.37 56.13 15.72
CA GLY A 278 -28.50 57.53 15.44
C GLY A 278 -29.98 57.94 15.46
N ALA A 279 -30.31 58.70 16.45
CA ALA A 279 -31.52 59.35 16.81
C ALA A 279 -32.15 60.20 15.71
N ALA A 280 -33.45 60.31 15.67
CA ALA A 280 -34.23 61.52 15.97
C ALA A 280 -35.65 61.38 15.50
N ALA A 281 -36.52 61.67 16.39
CA ALA A 281 -37.91 62.08 16.42
C ALA A 281 -38.37 62.99 15.25
N ILE A 282 -39.66 62.92 14.96
CA ILE A 282 -40.63 64.01 15.12
C ILE A 282 -41.94 63.57 14.44
N ASP A 283 -43.02 63.59 15.23
CA ASP A 283 -44.39 63.95 15.04
C ASP A 283 -44.97 64.03 13.60
N ASP A 284 -46.14 63.59 13.29
CA ASP A 284 -47.42 64.16 13.67
C ASP A 284 -48.60 63.50 12.93
N GLU A 285 -49.68 63.35 13.64
CA GLU A 285 -51.14 63.44 13.30
C GLU A 285 -51.70 62.87 11.99
N SER A 286 -52.69 62.12 12.18
CA SER A 286 -54.12 62.31 11.94
C SER A 286 -54.81 61.16 11.22
N THR A 287 -55.70 60.57 11.95
CA THR A 287 -56.93 59.85 11.57
C THR A 287 -57.95 60.86 10.94
N PRO A 288 -59.06 60.46 10.32
CA PRO A 288 -59.69 59.18 9.98
C PRO A 288 -60.39 59.14 8.60
N ALA A 289 -60.80 58.00 8.15
CA ALA A 289 -62.10 57.60 7.66
C ALA A 289 -62.09 56.12 7.23
#